data_5b94e990893be112891a689a0c7c8130
#
_entry.id   5b94e990893be112891a689a0c7c8130
#
_cell.length_a   1.000
_cell.length_b   1.000
_cell.length_c   1.000
_cell.angle_alpha   90.00
_cell.angle_beta   90.00
_cell.angle_gamma   90.00
#
_symmetry.space_group_name_H-M   'P 1'
#
loop_
_entity.id
_entity.type
_entity.pdbx_description
1 polymer ?
#
loop_
_entity_poly.entity_id
_entity_poly.type
_entity_poly.pdbx_seq_one_letter_code
_entity_poly.pdbx_strand_id
1 'polypeptide(L)'
;MLRSIYRGWNKVGENKSILWKGLAIFLGVNFLEVLIFVVFGVDYSKIMIVWFAEKAVILFAGGEILIQMKRLQEGGKHIAEGDMDYQIDTEHMLPALKEHAADLNRINEGVSKAVNEKMKSERFKTELITNVSHDIKTPLTSIINYVDLLEKEEIPNENAKEYLEVLERQSARLKKLIEDLIEASKASSGSLSVNLEKLEAGVFLVQTVGEFKEKTEKNKLDLQIKKPGEPIYIVADGRHFWRVIDNLMNNICKYAQPETRVYINLEQTGEKVQITFRNTSRYPLNISSEELMERFVRGDSSRNTEGNGLGLSIAGSLMELMHGKMQLFVDGDLFKVVLEFDRCEVS
;
A
#
# COMPACT_ATOMS: atom_id res chain seq x y z
N MET A 1 5.32 -14.33 -39.41
CA MET A 1 6.41 -13.49 -39.95
C MET A 1 5.88 -12.33 -40.79
N LEU A 2 5.10 -12.53 -41.85
CA LEU A 2 4.55 -11.45 -42.71
C LEU A 2 3.65 -10.44 -41.99
N ARG A 3 2.83 -10.84 -41.00
CA ARG A 3 2.01 -9.92 -40.18
C ARG A 3 2.83 -9.05 -39.22
N SER A 4 3.99 -9.49 -38.76
CA SER A 4 4.93 -8.70 -37.95
C SER A 4 5.62 -7.64 -38.78
N ILE A 5 6.02 -7.96 -40.00
CA ILE A 5 6.62 -7.03 -40.97
C ILE A 5 5.60 -5.95 -41.39
N TYR A 6 4.34 -6.34 -41.63
CA TYR A 6 3.27 -5.42 -42.00
C TYR A 6 2.89 -4.45 -40.85
N ARG A 7 2.90 -4.91 -39.58
CA ARG A 7 2.70 -4.01 -38.41
C ARG A 7 3.91 -3.07 -38.18
N GLY A 8 5.13 -3.55 -38.45
CA GLY A 8 6.33 -2.71 -38.43
C GLY A 8 6.24 -1.60 -39.50
N TRP A 9 5.81 -1.96 -40.70
CA TRP A 9 5.68 -1.00 -41.81
C TRP A 9 4.61 0.08 -41.60
N ASN A 10 3.50 -0.23 -40.93
CA ASN A 10 2.46 0.76 -40.59
C ASN A 10 2.90 1.73 -39.48
N LYS A 11 3.71 1.30 -38.50
CA LYS A 11 4.31 2.19 -37.49
C LYS A 11 5.35 3.15 -38.09
N VAL A 12 6.04 2.73 -39.17
CA VAL A 12 6.96 3.55 -39.93
C VAL A 12 6.22 4.68 -40.69
N GLY A 13 4.91 4.51 -40.93
CA GLY A 13 4.08 5.48 -41.63
C GLY A 13 3.82 6.79 -40.90
N GLU A 14 3.89 6.82 -39.57
CA GLU A 14 3.62 8.04 -38.78
C GLU A 14 4.78 9.04 -38.76
N ASN A 15 6.04 8.59 -38.99
CA ASN A 15 7.23 9.44 -39.04
C ASN A 15 7.83 9.52 -40.46
N LYS A 16 6.97 9.53 -41.50
CA LYS A 16 7.35 9.53 -42.91
C LYS A 16 8.38 10.62 -43.26
N SER A 17 8.31 11.80 -42.63
CA SER A 17 9.20 12.92 -42.99
C SER A 17 10.67 12.67 -42.63
N ILE A 18 10.97 12.05 -41.52
CA ILE A 18 12.36 11.79 -41.03
C ILE A 18 12.97 10.62 -41.79
N LEU A 19 12.19 9.55 -42.00
CA LEU A 19 12.65 8.37 -42.75
C LEU A 19 12.88 8.68 -44.22
N TRP A 20 11.98 9.46 -44.85
CA TRP A 20 12.18 9.88 -46.24
C TRP A 20 13.38 10.82 -46.38
N LYS A 21 13.63 11.73 -45.44
CA LYS A 21 14.83 12.56 -45.42
C LYS A 21 16.10 11.73 -45.28
N GLY A 22 16.12 10.77 -44.33
CA GLY A 22 17.24 9.86 -44.14
C GLY A 22 17.52 8.99 -45.37
N LEU A 23 16.45 8.42 -45.97
CA LEU A 23 16.54 7.63 -47.18
C LEU A 23 17.02 8.49 -48.39
N ALA A 24 16.49 9.72 -48.54
CA ALA A 24 16.89 10.63 -49.59
C ALA A 24 18.38 11.04 -49.49
N ILE A 25 18.86 11.31 -48.24
CA ILE A 25 20.27 11.61 -48.00
C ILE A 25 21.13 10.39 -48.34
N PHE A 26 20.75 9.19 -47.87
CA PHE A 26 21.47 7.96 -48.16
C PHE A 26 21.55 7.67 -49.65
N LEU A 27 20.43 7.76 -50.37
CA LEU A 27 20.39 7.55 -51.83
C LEU A 27 21.15 8.66 -52.56
N GLY A 28 21.06 9.91 -52.09
CA GLY A 28 21.79 11.04 -52.68
C GLY A 28 23.29 10.92 -52.61
N VAL A 29 23.81 10.48 -51.45
CA VAL A 29 25.24 10.25 -51.22
C VAL A 29 25.73 9.09 -52.09
N ASN A 30 25.03 7.97 -52.14
CA ASN A 30 25.41 6.83 -52.98
C ASN A 30 25.32 7.20 -54.49
N PHE A 31 24.33 8.01 -54.91
CA PHE A 31 24.24 8.51 -56.29
C PHE A 31 25.42 9.41 -56.66
N LEU A 32 25.80 10.29 -55.70
CA LEU A 32 26.95 11.20 -55.91
C LEU A 32 28.26 10.41 -56.02
N GLU A 33 28.44 9.36 -55.24
CA GLU A 33 29.58 8.43 -55.34
C GLU A 33 29.66 7.81 -56.75
N VAL A 34 28.54 7.28 -57.27
CA VAL A 34 28.48 6.69 -58.61
C VAL A 34 28.73 7.74 -59.70
N LEU A 35 28.19 8.96 -59.54
CA LEU A 35 28.37 10.06 -60.46
C LEU A 35 29.84 10.49 -60.57
N ILE A 36 30.51 10.63 -59.41
CA ILE A 36 31.96 10.96 -59.35
C ILE A 36 32.76 9.87 -60.06
N PHE A 37 32.38 8.61 -59.87
CA PHE A 37 33.02 7.48 -60.55
C PHE A 37 32.90 7.58 -62.06
N VAL A 38 31.71 7.84 -62.59
CA VAL A 38 31.43 7.85 -64.02
C VAL A 38 32.06 9.07 -64.71
N VAL A 39 32.03 10.26 -64.06
CA VAL A 39 32.45 11.52 -64.64
C VAL A 39 33.97 11.72 -64.61
N PHE A 40 34.63 11.31 -63.53
CA PHE A 40 36.02 11.65 -63.33
C PHE A 40 37.01 10.50 -63.62
N GLY A 41 36.52 9.30 -64.01
CA GLY A 41 37.39 8.15 -64.36
C GLY A 41 38.45 7.83 -63.30
N VAL A 42 38.09 7.96 -62.02
CA VAL A 42 38.98 7.88 -60.88
C VAL A 42 39.42 6.41 -60.66
N ASP A 43 40.66 6.25 -60.28
CA ASP A 43 41.31 4.95 -60.01
C ASP A 43 40.49 4.16 -58.94
N TYR A 44 40.14 2.91 -59.23
CA TYR A 44 39.33 2.04 -58.38
C TYR A 44 39.85 1.96 -56.96
N SER A 45 41.18 1.97 -56.77
CA SER A 45 41.80 1.88 -55.45
C SER A 45 41.43 3.09 -54.54
N LYS A 46 41.38 4.29 -55.11
CA LYS A 46 41.07 5.51 -54.37
C LYS A 46 39.62 5.58 -54.00
N ILE A 47 38.70 5.13 -54.85
CA ILE A 47 37.28 5.08 -54.58
C ILE A 47 36.98 4.11 -53.49
N MET A 48 37.57 2.93 -53.49
CA MET A 48 37.39 1.95 -52.42
C MET A 48 37.80 2.49 -51.04
N ILE A 49 38.92 3.24 -50.97
CA ILE A 49 39.37 3.87 -49.72
C ILE A 49 38.33 4.87 -49.19
N VAL A 50 37.81 5.76 -50.08
CA VAL A 50 36.80 6.75 -49.70
C VAL A 50 35.51 6.05 -49.26
N TRP A 51 35.06 5.04 -49.99
CA TRP A 51 33.87 4.25 -49.66
C TRP A 51 33.99 3.55 -48.29
N PHE A 52 35.12 2.91 -48.03
CA PHE A 52 35.35 2.30 -46.70
C PHE A 52 35.39 3.34 -45.59
N ALA A 53 36.04 4.48 -45.79
CA ALA A 53 36.08 5.57 -44.82
C ALA A 53 34.68 6.12 -44.50
N GLU A 54 33.84 6.32 -45.52
CA GLU A 54 32.45 6.77 -45.34
C GLU A 54 31.63 5.75 -44.57
N LYS A 55 31.70 4.45 -44.92
CA LYS A 55 30.98 3.41 -44.23
C LYS A 55 31.44 3.26 -42.77
N ALA A 56 32.74 3.43 -42.49
CA ALA A 56 33.27 3.45 -41.14
C ALA A 56 32.70 4.63 -40.33
N VAL A 57 32.59 5.83 -40.91
CA VAL A 57 31.98 6.98 -40.22
C VAL A 57 30.51 6.75 -39.95
N ILE A 58 29.74 6.20 -40.91
CA ILE A 58 28.32 5.88 -40.74
C ILE A 58 28.14 4.84 -39.64
N LEU A 59 28.98 3.79 -39.61
CA LEU A 59 28.94 2.74 -38.58
C LEU A 59 29.24 3.31 -37.19
N PHE A 60 30.25 4.18 -37.11
CA PHE A 60 30.61 4.84 -35.84
C PHE A 60 29.48 5.76 -35.36
N ALA A 61 28.94 6.60 -36.21
CA ALA A 61 27.83 7.50 -35.89
C ALA A 61 26.56 6.71 -35.48
N GLY A 62 26.26 5.61 -36.20
CA GLY A 62 25.15 4.71 -35.84
C GLY A 62 25.34 4.03 -34.48
N GLY A 63 26.59 3.60 -34.20
CA GLY A 63 26.96 3.03 -32.92
C GLY A 63 26.73 4.01 -31.75
N GLU A 64 27.15 5.25 -31.91
CA GLU A 64 26.93 6.32 -30.93
C GLU A 64 25.44 6.56 -30.65
N ILE A 65 24.62 6.59 -31.70
CA ILE A 65 23.17 6.76 -31.56
C ILE A 65 22.57 5.58 -30.78
N LEU A 66 22.96 4.35 -31.10
CA LEU A 66 22.47 3.16 -30.39
C LEU A 66 22.85 3.16 -28.90
N ILE A 67 24.08 3.56 -28.57
CA ILE A 67 24.54 3.69 -27.19
C ILE A 67 23.71 4.73 -26.44
N GLN A 68 23.46 5.89 -27.05
CA GLN A 68 22.64 6.93 -26.43
C GLN A 68 21.17 6.50 -26.27
N MET A 69 20.59 5.80 -27.23
CA MET A 69 19.24 5.20 -27.10
C MET A 69 19.18 4.18 -25.96
N LYS A 70 20.21 3.34 -25.81
CA LYS A 70 20.28 2.38 -24.74
C LYS A 70 20.34 3.06 -23.37
N ARG A 71 21.15 4.12 -23.21
CA ARG A 71 21.19 4.93 -21.97
C ARG A 71 19.83 5.54 -21.65
N LEU A 72 19.11 6.04 -22.65
CA LEU A 72 17.76 6.58 -22.47
C LEU A 72 16.77 5.50 -22.01
N GLN A 73 16.85 4.31 -22.59
CA GLN A 73 16.01 3.17 -22.23
C GLN A 73 16.29 2.68 -20.79
N GLU A 74 17.57 2.55 -20.43
CA GLU A 74 17.98 2.18 -19.07
C GLU A 74 17.52 3.23 -18.04
N GLY A 75 17.71 4.51 -18.34
CA GLY A 75 17.23 5.59 -17.49
C GLY A 75 15.70 5.58 -17.32
N GLY A 76 14.95 5.37 -18.39
CA GLY A 76 13.49 5.21 -18.31
C GLY A 76 13.07 4.02 -17.46
N LYS A 77 13.85 2.92 -17.46
CA LYS A 77 13.62 1.75 -16.62
C LYS A 77 13.86 2.03 -15.14
N HIS A 78 14.98 2.68 -14.77
CA HIS A 78 15.26 3.10 -13.40
C HIS A 78 14.15 3.98 -12.83
N ILE A 79 13.69 4.97 -13.61
CA ILE A 79 12.57 5.84 -13.21
C ILE A 79 11.28 5.03 -13.01
N ALA A 80 10.99 4.07 -13.89
CA ALA A 80 9.80 3.21 -13.79
C ALA A 80 9.86 2.24 -12.61
N GLU A 81 11.06 1.84 -12.16
CA GLU A 81 11.29 1.01 -10.99
C GLU A 81 11.28 1.83 -9.69
N GLY A 82 11.11 3.16 -9.77
CA GLY A 82 11.00 4.04 -8.60
C GLY A 82 12.35 4.55 -8.06
N ASP A 83 13.42 4.43 -8.83
CA ASP A 83 14.74 5.01 -8.48
C ASP A 83 14.71 6.53 -8.68
N MET A 84 14.27 7.24 -7.64
CA MET A 84 14.06 8.69 -7.68
C MET A 84 15.36 9.50 -7.70
N ASP A 85 16.48 8.90 -7.33
CA ASP A 85 17.79 9.57 -7.30
C ASP A 85 18.55 9.41 -8.62
N TYR A 86 18.07 8.53 -9.51
CA TYR A 86 18.71 8.30 -10.79
C TYR A 86 18.52 9.49 -11.74
N GLN A 87 19.61 9.95 -12.34
CA GLN A 87 19.61 10.95 -13.40
C GLN A 87 20.28 10.41 -14.65
N ILE A 88 19.62 10.58 -15.79
CA ILE A 88 20.19 10.25 -17.09
C ILE A 88 21.25 11.31 -17.42
N ASP A 89 22.49 10.85 -17.63
CA ASP A 89 23.56 11.72 -18.09
C ASP A 89 23.28 12.22 -19.51
N THR A 90 23.21 13.54 -19.65
CA THR A 90 22.93 14.22 -20.92
C THR A 90 24.18 14.76 -21.63
N GLU A 91 25.39 14.55 -21.05
CA GLU A 91 26.62 14.96 -21.69
C GLU A 91 26.88 14.11 -22.94
N HIS A 92 27.33 14.77 -23.99
CA HIS A 92 27.63 14.15 -25.27
C HIS A 92 26.44 13.47 -26.00
N MET A 93 25.19 13.80 -25.64
CA MET A 93 24.02 13.33 -26.37
C MET A 93 23.67 14.21 -27.58
N LEU A 94 23.13 13.58 -28.63
CA LEU A 94 22.54 14.30 -29.76
C LEU A 94 21.37 15.19 -29.25
N PRO A 95 21.17 16.40 -29.85
CA PRO A 95 20.20 17.37 -29.36
C PRO A 95 18.80 16.80 -29.12
N ALA A 96 18.29 15.97 -30.04
CA ALA A 96 16.97 15.37 -29.91
C ALA A 96 16.89 14.35 -28.75
N LEU A 97 17.91 13.53 -28.57
CA LEU A 97 17.96 12.55 -27.45
C LEU A 97 18.24 13.24 -26.12
N LYS A 98 19.02 14.31 -26.12
CA LYS A 98 19.28 15.16 -24.96
C LYS A 98 18.00 15.81 -24.43
N GLU A 99 17.13 16.30 -25.32
CA GLU A 99 15.84 16.87 -24.93
C GLU A 99 14.95 15.81 -24.27
N HIS A 100 14.85 14.61 -24.85
CA HIS A 100 14.10 13.51 -24.24
C HIS A 100 14.67 13.08 -22.88
N ALA A 101 16.01 13.00 -22.74
CA ALA A 101 16.65 12.68 -21.47
C ALA A 101 16.36 13.75 -20.41
N ALA A 102 16.41 15.02 -20.78
CA ALA A 102 16.08 16.14 -19.91
C ALA A 102 14.60 16.12 -19.49
N ASP A 103 13.69 15.75 -20.39
CA ASP A 103 12.26 15.59 -20.07
C ASP A 103 12.04 14.46 -19.05
N LEU A 104 12.68 13.32 -19.24
CA LEU A 104 12.61 12.20 -18.29
C LEU A 104 13.17 12.59 -16.92
N ASN A 105 14.32 13.30 -16.87
CA ASN A 105 14.88 13.80 -15.62
C ASN A 105 13.93 14.78 -14.91
N ARG A 106 13.28 15.70 -15.67
CA ARG A 106 12.26 16.62 -15.11
C ARG A 106 11.04 15.89 -14.57
N ILE A 107 10.59 14.84 -15.24
CA ILE A 107 9.48 14.00 -14.75
C ILE A 107 9.89 13.34 -13.45
N ASN A 108 11.09 12.74 -13.39
CA ASN A 108 11.60 12.10 -12.18
C ASN A 108 11.70 13.08 -11.00
N GLU A 109 12.25 14.26 -11.22
CA GLU A 109 12.32 15.33 -10.22
C GLU A 109 10.92 15.77 -9.75
N GLY A 110 9.98 15.94 -10.68
CA GLY A 110 8.59 16.28 -10.35
C GLY A 110 7.89 15.22 -9.50
N VAL A 111 8.07 13.94 -9.85
CA VAL A 111 7.53 12.80 -9.08
C VAL A 111 8.19 12.72 -7.70
N SER A 112 9.52 12.82 -7.64
CA SER A 112 10.28 12.83 -6.37
C SER A 112 9.80 13.95 -5.45
N LYS A 113 9.63 15.16 -5.97
CA LYS A 113 9.11 16.29 -5.21
C LYS A 113 7.69 16.04 -4.70
N ALA A 114 6.79 15.53 -5.55
CA ALA A 114 5.41 15.22 -5.16
C ALA A 114 5.33 14.14 -4.08
N VAL A 115 6.16 13.08 -4.19
CA VAL A 115 6.27 12.01 -3.19
C VAL A 115 6.78 12.57 -1.87
N ASN A 116 7.85 13.39 -1.89
CA ASN A 116 8.41 14.00 -0.69
C ASN A 116 7.43 14.97 -0.01
N GLU A 117 6.69 15.78 -0.78
CA GLU A 117 5.65 16.65 -0.23
C GLU A 117 4.51 15.84 0.41
N LYS A 118 4.09 14.73 -0.23
CA LYS A 118 3.10 13.82 0.33
C LYS A 118 3.61 13.19 1.64
N MET A 119 4.82 12.67 1.65
CA MET A 119 5.44 12.11 2.87
C MET A 119 5.54 13.13 3.99
N LYS A 120 5.95 14.37 3.67
CA LYS A 120 6.02 15.48 4.65
C LYS A 120 4.64 15.82 5.21
N SER A 121 3.61 15.83 4.36
CA SER A 121 2.22 16.06 4.80
C SER A 121 1.73 14.94 5.71
N GLU A 122 2.01 13.68 5.37
CA GLU A 122 1.61 12.54 6.21
C GLU A 122 2.36 12.52 7.55
N ARG A 123 3.67 12.83 7.56
CA ARG A 123 4.43 12.99 8.81
C ARG A 123 3.87 14.12 9.68
N PHE A 124 3.57 15.27 9.08
CA PHE A 124 2.98 16.41 9.79
C PHE A 124 1.62 16.07 10.39
N LYS A 125 0.73 15.36 9.65
CA LYS A 125 -0.54 14.87 10.20
C LYS A 125 -0.32 13.96 11.41
N THR A 126 0.64 13.03 11.31
CA THR A 126 0.98 12.11 12.40
C THR A 126 1.50 12.83 13.63
N GLU A 127 2.38 13.80 13.42
CA GLU A 127 2.98 14.61 14.47
C GLU A 127 1.93 15.49 15.16
N LEU A 128 1.06 16.15 14.38
CA LEU A 128 -0.07 16.89 14.93
C LEU A 128 -1.00 16.00 15.76
N ILE A 129 -1.40 14.84 15.25
CA ILE A 129 -2.29 13.92 15.96
C ILE A 129 -1.62 13.44 17.26
N THR A 130 -0.33 13.13 17.22
CA THR A 130 0.42 12.68 18.40
C THR A 130 0.54 13.77 19.46
N ASN A 131 0.89 15.00 19.05
CA ASN A 131 1.04 16.14 19.96
C ASN A 131 -0.29 16.57 20.56
N VAL A 132 -1.34 16.74 19.71
CA VAL A 132 -2.69 17.10 20.18
C VAL A 132 -3.23 16.02 21.11
N SER A 133 -2.97 14.74 20.82
CA SER A 133 -3.42 13.64 21.67
C SER A 133 -2.74 13.64 23.03
N HIS A 134 -1.45 13.95 23.10
CA HIS A 134 -0.74 14.13 24.37
C HIS A 134 -1.34 15.28 25.19
N ASP A 135 -1.59 16.42 24.55
CA ASP A 135 -2.12 17.62 25.19
C ASP A 135 -3.58 17.45 25.66
N ILE A 136 -4.33 16.57 25.02
CA ILE A 136 -5.69 16.19 25.46
C ILE A 136 -5.66 15.09 26.55
N LYS A 137 -4.70 14.16 26.49
CA LYS A 137 -4.60 13.05 27.46
C LYS A 137 -4.38 13.56 28.89
N THR A 138 -3.58 14.62 29.05
CA THR A 138 -3.24 15.19 30.38
C THR A 138 -4.45 15.75 31.10
N PRO A 139 -5.25 16.70 30.54
CA PRO A 139 -6.46 17.21 31.21
C PRO A 139 -7.53 16.14 31.37
N LEU A 140 -7.63 15.19 30.42
CA LEU A 140 -8.58 14.08 30.51
C LEU A 140 -8.24 13.13 31.68
N THR A 141 -6.96 12.83 31.87
CA THR A 141 -6.50 12.04 33.04
C THR A 141 -6.86 12.75 34.34
N SER A 142 -6.74 14.09 34.39
CA SER A 142 -7.16 14.87 35.55
C SER A 142 -8.69 14.77 35.79
N ILE A 143 -9.50 14.87 34.74
CA ILE A 143 -10.96 14.71 34.84
C ILE A 143 -11.30 13.33 35.41
N ILE A 144 -10.73 12.25 34.87
CA ILE A 144 -10.95 10.89 35.35
C ILE A 144 -10.59 10.77 36.82
N ASN A 145 -9.43 11.29 37.25
CA ASN A 145 -8.98 11.22 38.63
C ASN A 145 -9.93 11.98 39.57
N TYR A 146 -10.44 13.15 39.16
CA TYR A 146 -11.41 13.89 39.99
C TYR A 146 -12.78 13.21 40.05
N VAL A 147 -13.21 12.55 38.97
CA VAL A 147 -14.44 11.72 38.98
C VAL A 147 -14.27 10.56 39.95
N ASP A 148 -13.15 9.82 39.89
CA ASP A 148 -12.81 8.74 40.82
C ASP A 148 -12.78 9.21 42.30
N LEU A 149 -12.28 10.43 42.55
CA LEU A 149 -12.26 10.99 43.90
C LEU A 149 -13.68 11.34 44.39
N LEU A 150 -14.50 11.92 43.51
CA LEU A 150 -15.88 12.28 43.82
C LEU A 150 -16.75 11.04 44.05
N GLU A 151 -16.49 9.91 43.36
CA GLU A 151 -17.20 8.65 43.58
C GLU A 151 -16.91 8.01 44.94
N LYS A 152 -15.72 8.27 45.50
CA LYS A 152 -15.32 7.83 46.82
C LYS A 152 -15.90 8.68 47.96
N GLU A 153 -16.39 9.84 47.67
CA GLU A 153 -17.08 10.69 48.65
C GLU A 153 -18.53 10.22 48.87
N GLU A 154 -19.01 10.28 50.10
CA GLU A 154 -20.40 9.99 50.42
C GLU A 154 -21.31 11.12 49.90
N ILE A 155 -21.67 11.06 48.60
CA ILE A 155 -22.58 12.03 47.99
C ILE A 155 -24.04 11.58 48.26
N PRO A 156 -24.79 12.32 49.08
CA PRO A 156 -26.15 11.90 49.48
C PRO A 156 -27.20 12.14 48.38
N ASN A 157 -26.79 12.60 47.16
CA ASN A 157 -27.71 12.93 46.09
C ASN A 157 -27.59 11.88 44.95
N GLU A 158 -28.63 11.08 44.76
CA GLU A 158 -28.69 10.04 43.71
C GLU A 158 -28.50 10.61 42.30
N ASN A 159 -29.02 11.80 41.99
CA ASN A 159 -28.77 12.42 40.67
C ASN A 159 -27.28 12.75 40.49
N ALA A 160 -26.57 13.12 41.55
CA ALA A 160 -25.13 13.41 41.45
C ALA A 160 -24.33 12.13 41.17
N LYS A 161 -24.74 10.99 41.74
CA LYS A 161 -24.14 9.69 41.45
C LYS A 161 -24.34 9.32 39.96
N GLU A 162 -25.56 9.45 39.46
CA GLU A 162 -25.85 9.19 38.05
C GLU A 162 -25.02 10.08 37.12
N TYR A 163 -24.84 11.35 37.45
CA TYR A 163 -24.00 12.28 36.67
C TYR A 163 -22.50 11.87 36.70
N LEU A 164 -22.01 11.38 37.85
CA LEU A 164 -20.63 10.87 37.98
C LEU A 164 -20.42 9.62 37.11
N GLU A 165 -21.31 8.65 37.15
CA GLU A 165 -21.26 7.46 36.29
C GLU A 165 -21.24 7.83 34.79
N VAL A 166 -22.03 8.85 34.40
CA VAL A 166 -22.01 9.35 33.03
C VAL A 166 -20.66 9.98 32.69
N LEU A 167 -20.10 10.80 33.58
CA LEU A 167 -18.80 11.44 33.40
C LEU A 167 -17.67 10.44 33.32
N GLU A 168 -17.62 9.43 34.19
CA GLU A 168 -16.66 8.33 34.15
C GLU A 168 -16.71 7.62 32.81
N ARG A 169 -17.89 7.17 32.39
CA ARG A 169 -18.08 6.47 31.13
C ARG A 169 -17.65 7.32 29.92
N GLN A 170 -18.00 8.63 29.88
CA GLN A 170 -17.61 9.49 28.78
C GLN A 170 -16.12 9.82 28.78
N SER A 171 -15.52 10.01 29.94
CA SER A 171 -14.08 10.23 30.08
C SER A 171 -13.26 9.01 29.65
N ALA A 172 -13.65 7.81 30.08
CA ALA A 172 -13.04 6.56 29.65
C ALA A 172 -13.17 6.34 28.12
N ARG A 173 -14.35 6.69 27.56
CA ARG A 173 -14.58 6.64 26.12
C ARG A 173 -13.66 7.59 25.36
N LEU A 174 -13.52 8.85 25.82
CA LEU A 174 -12.67 9.84 25.18
C LEU A 174 -11.19 9.44 25.25
N LYS A 175 -10.75 8.89 26.39
CA LYS A 175 -9.39 8.34 26.52
C LYS A 175 -9.10 7.27 25.48
N LYS A 176 -10.02 6.31 25.32
CA LYS A 176 -9.89 5.24 24.32
C LYS A 176 -9.87 5.79 22.89
N LEU A 177 -10.70 6.79 22.58
CA LEU A 177 -10.71 7.46 21.26
C LEU A 177 -9.35 8.07 20.91
N ILE A 178 -8.72 8.74 21.88
CA ILE A 178 -7.41 9.37 21.68
C ILE A 178 -6.33 8.31 21.50
N GLU A 179 -6.35 7.24 22.30
CA GLU A 179 -5.43 6.12 22.18
C GLU A 179 -5.55 5.43 20.81
N ASP A 180 -6.77 5.13 20.37
CA ASP A 180 -7.05 4.55 19.05
C ASP A 180 -6.57 5.47 17.91
N LEU A 181 -6.76 6.79 18.04
CA LEU A 181 -6.33 7.78 17.04
C LEU A 181 -4.79 7.85 16.94
N ILE A 182 -4.10 7.86 18.08
CA ILE A 182 -2.62 7.82 18.11
C ILE A 182 -2.10 6.53 17.45
N GLU A 183 -2.70 5.38 17.81
CA GLU A 183 -2.31 4.09 17.26
C GLU A 183 -2.52 4.04 15.75
N ALA A 184 -3.71 4.46 15.26
CA ALA A 184 -4.01 4.54 13.83
C ALA A 184 -3.04 5.48 13.07
N SER A 185 -2.68 6.60 13.69
CA SER A 185 -1.73 7.55 13.10
C SER A 185 -0.32 6.97 13.01
N LYS A 186 0.18 6.36 14.08
CA LYS A 186 1.52 5.75 14.13
C LYS A 186 1.61 4.51 13.24
N ALA A 187 0.56 3.67 13.18
CA ALA A 187 0.50 2.51 12.32
C ALA A 187 0.58 2.92 10.84
N SER A 188 -0.22 3.91 10.44
CA SER A 188 -0.26 4.40 9.06
C SER A 188 1.03 5.11 8.61
N SER A 189 1.78 5.72 9.52
CA SER A 189 3.07 6.38 9.21
C SER A 189 4.27 5.43 9.27
N GLY A 190 4.06 4.15 9.62
CA GLY A 190 5.15 3.19 9.85
C GLY A 190 6.03 3.52 11.07
N SER A 191 5.55 4.41 11.97
CA SER A 191 6.33 4.85 13.15
C SER A 191 6.16 3.93 14.36
N LEU A 192 5.34 2.87 14.25
CA LEU A 192 5.23 1.85 15.29
C LEU A 192 6.40 0.87 15.23
N SER A 193 7.00 0.60 16.39
CA SER A 193 8.00 -0.46 16.52
C SER A 193 7.32 -1.83 16.47
N VAL A 194 7.80 -2.71 15.60
CA VAL A 194 7.30 -4.08 15.44
C VAL A 194 8.40 -5.05 15.84
N ASN A 195 8.09 -5.96 16.75
CA ASN A 195 8.97 -7.07 17.14
C ASN A 195 8.45 -8.37 16.54
N LEU A 196 8.92 -8.70 15.34
CA LEU A 196 8.50 -9.91 14.64
C LEU A 196 9.13 -11.15 15.27
N GLU A 197 8.30 -12.08 15.72
CA GLU A 197 8.70 -13.35 16.29
C GLU A 197 7.86 -14.51 15.74
N LYS A 198 8.37 -15.72 15.90
CA LYS A 198 7.67 -16.93 15.47
C LYS A 198 6.56 -17.26 16.47
N LEU A 199 5.32 -17.27 16.00
CA LEU A 199 4.13 -17.57 16.77
C LEU A 199 3.41 -18.81 16.24
N GLU A 200 2.95 -19.67 17.15
CA GLU A 200 2.01 -20.75 16.81
C GLU A 200 0.60 -20.14 16.69
N ALA A 201 0.11 -20.02 15.45
CA ALA A 201 -1.11 -19.29 15.14
C ALA A 201 -2.37 -19.89 15.79
N GLY A 202 -2.45 -21.23 15.90
CA GLY A 202 -3.61 -21.91 16.45
C GLY A 202 -3.73 -21.75 17.97
N VAL A 203 -2.61 -21.83 18.71
CA VAL A 203 -2.58 -21.59 20.16
C VAL A 203 -2.89 -20.14 20.44
N PHE A 204 -2.23 -19.22 19.74
CA PHE A 204 -2.42 -17.80 19.92
C PHE A 204 -3.89 -17.38 19.66
N LEU A 205 -4.48 -17.89 18.57
CA LEU A 205 -5.86 -17.61 18.22
C LEU A 205 -6.84 -18.08 19.30
N VAL A 206 -6.69 -19.34 19.77
CA VAL A 206 -7.58 -19.90 20.80
C VAL A 206 -7.47 -19.15 22.11
N GLN A 207 -6.26 -18.77 22.52
CA GLN A 207 -6.04 -17.99 23.75
C GLN A 207 -6.70 -16.61 23.64
N THR A 208 -6.41 -15.87 22.59
CA THR A 208 -6.93 -14.51 22.40
C THR A 208 -8.46 -14.49 22.25
N VAL A 209 -9.03 -15.39 21.45
CA VAL A 209 -10.48 -15.48 21.29
C VAL A 209 -11.17 -15.97 22.58
N GLY A 210 -10.48 -16.80 23.35
CA GLY A 210 -10.95 -17.28 24.65
C GLY A 210 -11.25 -16.17 25.67
N GLU A 211 -10.52 -15.05 25.59
CA GLU A 211 -10.78 -13.86 26.43
C GLU A 211 -12.16 -13.22 26.18
N PHE A 212 -12.73 -13.47 25.00
CA PHE A 212 -14.04 -12.94 24.61
C PHE A 212 -15.23 -13.85 24.98
N LYS A 213 -15.00 -15.01 25.61
CA LYS A 213 -16.03 -15.99 25.89
C LYS A 213 -17.23 -15.39 26.64
N GLU A 214 -16.98 -14.72 27.75
CA GLU A 214 -18.03 -14.09 28.55
C GLU A 214 -18.83 -13.05 27.78
N LYS A 215 -18.10 -12.24 26.97
CA LYS A 215 -18.70 -11.18 26.14
C LYS A 215 -19.56 -11.75 25.00
N THR A 216 -19.14 -12.84 24.39
CA THR A 216 -19.90 -13.53 23.34
C THR A 216 -21.12 -14.24 23.90
N GLU A 217 -21.00 -14.88 25.06
CA GLU A 217 -22.15 -15.48 25.77
C GLU A 217 -23.20 -14.42 26.16
N LYS A 218 -22.77 -13.26 26.68
CA LYS A 218 -23.65 -12.13 26.99
C LYS A 218 -24.39 -11.63 25.75
N ASN A 219 -23.75 -11.65 24.59
CA ASN A 219 -24.36 -11.26 23.32
C ASN A 219 -25.08 -12.41 22.60
N LYS A 220 -25.20 -13.59 23.25
CA LYS A 220 -25.82 -14.81 22.71
C LYS A 220 -25.23 -15.25 21.38
N LEU A 221 -23.91 -15.17 21.24
CA LEU A 221 -23.17 -15.61 20.05
C LEU A 221 -22.56 -16.98 20.30
N ASP A 222 -22.70 -17.89 19.32
CA ASP A 222 -22.11 -19.22 19.35
C ASP A 222 -20.79 -19.22 18.55
N LEU A 223 -19.65 -19.30 19.27
CA LEU A 223 -18.31 -19.32 18.65
C LEU A 223 -17.95 -20.70 18.13
N GLN A 224 -17.69 -20.80 16.85
CA GLN A 224 -17.23 -21.99 16.17
C GLN A 224 -15.79 -21.80 15.67
N ILE A 225 -14.80 -22.31 16.45
CA ILE A 225 -13.39 -22.23 16.11
C ILE A 225 -12.94 -23.52 15.44
N LYS A 226 -12.42 -23.43 14.21
CA LYS A 226 -11.84 -24.56 13.48
C LYS A 226 -10.37 -24.28 13.23
N LYS A 227 -9.51 -25.22 13.63
CA LYS A 227 -8.07 -25.18 13.36
C LYS A 227 -7.56 -26.57 12.97
N PRO A 228 -6.47 -26.68 12.21
CA PRO A 228 -5.78 -27.94 11.98
C PRO A 228 -5.28 -28.58 13.26
N GLY A 229 -5.09 -29.91 13.23
CA GLY A 229 -4.48 -30.64 14.35
C GLY A 229 -2.97 -30.41 14.47
N GLU A 230 -2.32 -30.10 13.35
CA GLU A 230 -0.89 -29.79 13.32
C GLU A 230 -0.64 -28.31 13.63
N PRO A 231 0.46 -27.97 14.31
CA PRO A 231 0.82 -26.59 14.61
C PRO A 231 1.19 -25.83 13.34
N ILE A 232 0.64 -24.62 13.20
CA ILE A 232 0.93 -23.68 12.11
C ILE A 232 1.65 -22.48 12.67
N TYR A 233 2.80 -22.15 12.09
CA TYR A 233 3.61 -21.01 12.52
C TYR A 233 3.54 -19.86 11.53
N ILE A 234 3.46 -18.65 12.09
CA ILE A 234 3.55 -17.37 11.37
C ILE A 234 4.63 -16.50 12.00
N VAL A 235 5.08 -15.48 11.29
CA VAL A 235 5.97 -14.45 11.83
C VAL A 235 5.14 -13.18 12.07
N ALA A 236 4.96 -12.80 13.32
CA ALA A 236 4.16 -11.64 13.69
C ALA A 236 4.62 -11.05 15.04
N ASP A 237 4.23 -9.82 15.34
CA ASP A 237 4.34 -9.24 16.68
C ASP A 237 3.11 -9.65 17.49
N GLY A 238 3.31 -10.44 18.55
CA GLY A 238 2.21 -10.99 19.35
C GLY A 238 1.30 -9.91 19.93
N ARG A 239 1.85 -8.77 20.35
CA ARG A 239 1.08 -7.64 20.90
C ARG A 239 0.21 -6.98 19.82
N HIS A 240 0.77 -6.72 18.64
CA HIS A 240 0.03 -6.10 17.54
C HIS A 240 -0.98 -7.08 16.94
N PHE A 241 -0.63 -8.35 16.85
CA PHE A 241 -1.56 -9.38 16.39
C PHE A 241 -2.73 -9.60 17.34
N TRP A 242 -2.48 -9.58 18.67
CA TRP A 242 -3.54 -9.56 19.67
C TRP A 242 -4.49 -8.38 19.44
N ARG A 243 -3.95 -7.19 19.19
CA ARG A 243 -4.73 -5.98 18.92
C ARG A 243 -5.59 -6.08 17.66
N VAL A 244 -5.10 -6.75 16.62
CA VAL A 244 -5.90 -7.06 15.41
C VAL A 244 -7.10 -7.92 15.79
N ILE A 245 -6.87 -9.03 16.53
CA ILE A 245 -7.95 -9.92 16.95
C ILE A 245 -8.92 -9.22 17.90
N ASP A 246 -8.42 -8.41 18.84
CA ASP A 246 -9.24 -7.59 19.76
C ASP A 246 -10.20 -6.68 18.98
N ASN A 247 -9.70 -5.94 17.97
CA ASN A 247 -10.53 -5.09 17.14
C ASN A 247 -11.61 -5.88 16.39
N LEU A 248 -11.27 -7.04 15.82
CA LEU A 248 -12.22 -7.87 15.08
C LEU A 248 -13.27 -8.50 16.03
N MET A 249 -12.87 -9.03 17.16
CA MET A 249 -13.77 -9.63 18.13
C MET A 249 -14.70 -8.61 18.79
N ASN A 250 -14.19 -7.41 19.10
CA ASN A 250 -15.03 -6.31 19.56
C ASN A 250 -16.07 -5.89 18.52
N ASN A 251 -15.70 -5.87 17.24
CA ASN A 251 -16.60 -5.60 16.13
C ASN A 251 -17.70 -6.68 16.05
N ILE A 252 -17.32 -7.95 16.11
CA ILE A 252 -18.24 -9.10 16.11
C ILE A 252 -19.20 -9.00 17.29
N CYS A 253 -18.71 -8.87 18.52
CA CYS A 253 -19.56 -8.78 19.72
C CYS A 253 -20.55 -7.63 19.65
N LYS A 254 -20.26 -6.58 18.89
CA LYS A 254 -21.06 -5.37 18.81
C LYS A 254 -22.10 -5.40 17.70
N TYR A 255 -21.73 -5.96 16.55
CA TYR A 255 -22.54 -5.87 15.33
C TYR A 255 -23.11 -7.20 14.85
N ALA A 256 -22.66 -8.33 15.39
CA ALA A 256 -23.24 -9.61 15.00
C ALA A 256 -24.68 -9.74 15.48
N GLN A 257 -25.49 -10.44 14.68
CA GLN A 257 -26.87 -10.78 15.02
C GLN A 257 -26.88 -11.75 16.21
N PRO A 258 -27.58 -11.44 17.32
CA PRO A 258 -27.73 -12.39 18.43
C PRO A 258 -28.31 -13.73 17.98
N GLU A 259 -27.99 -14.78 18.74
CA GLU A 259 -28.45 -16.15 18.48
C GLU A 259 -27.95 -16.73 17.14
N THR A 260 -26.85 -16.17 16.62
CA THR A 260 -26.19 -16.68 15.41
C THR A 260 -24.78 -17.20 15.74
N ARG A 261 -24.20 -17.92 14.76
CA ARG A 261 -22.86 -18.47 14.86
C ARG A 261 -21.82 -17.50 14.33
N VAL A 262 -20.68 -17.46 15.02
CA VAL A 262 -19.47 -16.78 14.60
C VAL A 262 -18.44 -17.85 14.25
N TYR A 263 -17.99 -17.88 13.00
CA TYR A 263 -17.01 -18.85 12.54
C TYR A 263 -15.63 -18.22 12.49
N ILE A 264 -14.67 -18.87 13.14
CA ILE A 264 -13.27 -18.49 13.15
C ILE A 264 -12.46 -19.68 12.65
N ASN A 265 -11.90 -19.60 11.46
CA ASN A 265 -11.19 -20.69 10.84
C ASN A 265 -9.72 -20.31 10.65
N LEU A 266 -8.81 -21.20 11.09
CA LEU A 266 -7.40 -21.17 10.75
C LEU A 266 -7.14 -22.27 9.73
N GLU A 267 -6.60 -21.91 8.57
CA GLU A 267 -6.32 -22.83 7.48
C GLU A 267 -4.96 -22.49 6.86
N GLN A 268 -4.27 -23.53 6.38
CA GLN A 268 -3.06 -23.35 5.58
C GLN A 268 -3.36 -23.75 4.13
N THR A 269 -3.04 -22.87 3.19
CA THR A 269 -3.21 -23.07 1.77
C THR A 269 -1.88 -22.83 1.06
N GLY A 270 -1.14 -23.91 0.79
CA GLY A 270 0.22 -23.82 0.25
C GLY A 270 1.15 -23.09 1.20
N GLU A 271 1.78 -22.01 0.73
CA GLU A 271 2.71 -21.16 1.50
C GLU A 271 2.00 -20.05 2.29
N LYS A 272 0.67 -20.03 2.30
CA LYS A 272 -0.12 -19.02 3.02
C LYS A 272 -0.87 -19.62 4.19
N VAL A 273 -0.94 -18.85 5.27
CA VAL A 273 -1.74 -19.11 6.46
C VAL A 273 -2.86 -18.09 6.49
N GLN A 274 -4.11 -18.56 6.52
CA GLN A 274 -5.29 -17.71 6.53
C GLN A 274 -6.10 -17.91 7.81
N ILE A 275 -6.46 -16.80 8.44
CA ILE A 275 -7.39 -16.77 9.58
C ILE A 275 -8.62 -16.01 9.12
N THR A 276 -9.75 -16.69 9.11
CA THR A 276 -11.02 -16.13 8.63
C THR A 276 -11.98 -15.94 9.81
N PHE A 277 -12.47 -14.72 9.96
CA PHE A 277 -13.57 -14.37 10.86
C PHE A 277 -14.82 -14.15 10.04
N ARG A 278 -15.95 -14.74 10.42
CA ARG A 278 -17.20 -14.65 9.69
C ARG A 278 -18.40 -14.64 10.62
N ASN A 279 -19.28 -13.65 10.45
CA ASN A 279 -20.52 -13.52 11.20
C ASN A 279 -21.64 -12.91 10.36
N THR A 280 -22.87 -13.08 10.75
CA THR A 280 -24.03 -12.36 10.23
C THR A 280 -24.17 -11.06 10.99
N SER A 281 -24.32 -9.94 10.29
CA SER A 281 -24.54 -8.61 10.86
C SER A 281 -25.99 -8.45 11.31
N ARG A 282 -26.21 -7.73 12.40
CA ARG A 282 -27.55 -7.34 12.89
C ARG A 282 -28.26 -6.38 11.94
N TYR A 283 -27.48 -5.60 11.21
CA TYR A 283 -27.98 -4.57 10.32
C TYR A 283 -27.53 -4.85 8.88
N PRO A 284 -28.35 -4.54 7.87
CA PRO A 284 -27.92 -4.62 6.48
C PRO A 284 -26.66 -3.80 6.25
N LEU A 285 -25.69 -4.39 5.56
CA LEU A 285 -24.43 -3.73 5.22
C LEU A 285 -24.55 -3.16 3.80
N ASN A 286 -25.13 -1.96 3.68
CA ASN A 286 -25.26 -1.24 2.40
C ASN A 286 -24.04 -0.36 2.11
N ILE A 287 -22.87 -0.84 2.40
CA ILE A 287 -21.58 -0.14 2.31
C ILE A 287 -20.54 -1.07 1.72
N SER A 288 -19.65 -0.53 0.89
CA SER A 288 -18.59 -1.34 0.28
C SER A 288 -17.53 -1.78 1.31
N SER A 289 -16.80 -2.85 0.99
CA SER A 289 -15.69 -3.31 1.82
C SER A 289 -14.59 -2.26 1.94
N GLU A 290 -14.32 -1.52 0.86
CA GLU A 290 -13.33 -0.45 0.79
C GLU A 290 -13.70 0.70 1.73
N GLU A 291 -14.95 1.15 1.68
CA GLU A 291 -15.44 2.22 2.56
C GLU A 291 -15.41 1.80 4.05
N LEU A 292 -15.74 0.52 4.38
CA LEU A 292 -15.66 0.03 5.77
C LEU A 292 -14.22 -0.01 6.32
N MET A 293 -13.23 -0.06 5.46
CA MET A 293 -11.81 0.01 5.84
C MET A 293 -11.31 1.44 6.04
N GLU A 294 -12.05 2.44 5.58
CA GLU A 294 -11.68 3.84 5.78
C GLU A 294 -11.83 4.24 7.26
N ARG A 295 -11.08 5.27 7.66
CA ARG A 295 -11.10 5.79 9.03
C ARG A 295 -12.38 6.57 9.30
N PHE A 296 -12.93 6.39 10.49
CA PHE A 296 -14.15 7.06 10.95
C PHE A 296 -15.41 6.69 10.18
N VAL A 297 -15.36 5.72 9.29
CA VAL A 297 -16.53 5.25 8.56
C VAL A 297 -17.32 4.27 9.42
N ARG A 298 -18.63 4.41 9.37
CA ARG A 298 -19.60 3.56 10.08
C ARG A 298 -20.79 3.32 9.15
N GLY A 299 -21.28 2.10 9.11
CA GLY A 299 -22.53 1.81 8.38
C GLY A 299 -23.67 2.70 8.87
N ASP A 300 -24.51 3.20 7.96
CA ASP A 300 -25.55 4.18 8.26
C ASP A 300 -26.48 3.78 9.42
N SER A 301 -26.87 2.50 9.49
CA SER A 301 -27.71 1.95 10.54
C SER A 301 -27.01 1.78 11.89
N SER A 302 -25.66 1.85 11.94
CA SER A 302 -24.85 1.68 13.15
C SER A 302 -24.46 3.01 13.82
N ARG A 303 -24.93 4.15 13.33
CA ARG A 303 -24.58 5.49 13.87
C ARG A 303 -24.94 5.66 15.34
N ASN A 304 -25.98 4.98 15.82
CA ASN A 304 -26.44 5.04 17.22
C ASN A 304 -25.74 4.04 18.14
N THR A 305 -24.87 3.16 17.62
CA THR A 305 -24.10 2.21 18.45
C THR A 305 -22.77 2.81 18.86
N GLU A 306 -22.28 2.50 20.05
CA GLU A 306 -20.95 2.98 20.52
C GLU A 306 -19.82 2.45 19.62
N GLY A 307 -18.95 3.34 19.10
CA GLY A 307 -17.76 2.99 18.32
C GLY A 307 -17.20 4.15 17.52
N ASN A 308 -15.90 4.08 17.25
CA ASN A 308 -15.13 5.19 16.71
C ASN A 308 -14.89 5.07 15.20
N GLY A 309 -15.23 3.92 14.56
CA GLY A 309 -14.94 3.66 13.15
C GLY A 309 -13.44 3.52 12.84
N LEU A 310 -12.59 3.29 13.86
CA LEU A 310 -11.14 3.16 13.68
C LEU A 310 -10.65 1.70 13.77
N GLY A 311 -11.43 0.80 14.37
CA GLY A 311 -10.94 -0.56 14.68
C GLY A 311 -10.50 -1.36 13.46
N LEU A 312 -11.25 -1.33 12.35
CA LEU A 312 -10.89 -2.05 11.12
C LEU A 312 -9.68 -1.43 10.43
N SER A 313 -9.60 -0.10 10.35
CA SER A 313 -8.44 0.58 9.76
C SER A 313 -7.17 0.39 10.58
N ILE A 314 -7.27 0.34 11.92
CA ILE A 314 -6.13 -0.02 12.81
C ILE A 314 -5.71 -1.45 12.54
N ALA A 315 -6.66 -2.40 12.50
CA ALA A 315 -6.35 -3.81 12.24
C ALA A 315 -5.64 -3.99 10.89
N GLY A 316 -6.13 -3.34 9.83
CA GLY A 316 -5.51 -3.36 8.50
C GLY A 316 -4.08 -2.81 8.51
N SER A 317 -3.86 -1.64 9.13
CA SER A 317 -2.53 -1.03 9.22
C SER A 317 -1.54 -1.87 10.04
N LEU A 318 -2.00 -2.49 11.13
CA LEU A 318 -1.17 -3.41 11.93
C LEU A 318 -0.81 -4.68 11.16
N MET A 319 -1.73 -5.23 10.36
CA MET A 319 -1.44 -6.37 9.48
C MET A 319 -0.37 -6.03 8.44
N GLU A 320 -0.47 -4.86 7.80
CA GLU A 320 0.54 -4.38 6.84
C GLU A 320 1.92 -4.22 7.49
N LEU A 321 1.99 -3.65 8.70
CA LEU A 321 3.24 -3.52 9.45
C LEU A 321 3.89 -4.86 9.80
N MET A 322 3.09 -5.92 9.94
CA MET A 322 3.56 -7.29 10.18
C MET A 322 3.76 -8.07 8.87
N HIS A 323 3.78 -7.40 7.71
CA HIS A 323 3.87 -8.01 6.38
C HIS A 323 2.74 -8.99 6.05
N GLY A 324 1.64 -8.94 6.78
CA GLY A 324 0.42 -9.67 6.51
C GLY A 324 -0.54 -8.87 5.62
N LYS A 325 -1.64 -9.51 5.22
CA LYS A 325 -2.74 -8.87 4.48
C LYS A 325 -4.05 -9.04 5.21
N MET A 326 -4.90 -8.03 5.16
CA MET A 326 -6.27 -8.09 5.64
C MET A 326 -7.21 -7.80 4.47
N GLN A 327 -8.19 -8.68 4.29
CA GLN A 327 -9.23 -8.52 3.27
C GLN A 327 -10.60 -8.58 3.93
N LEU A 328 -11.47 -7.67 3.54
CA LEU A 328 -12.84 -7.57 4.01
C LEU A 328 -13.81 -7.91 2.88
N PHE A 329 -14.80 -8.73 3.19
CA PHE A 329 -15.87 -9.11 2.27
C PHE A 329 -17.21 -8.87 2.94
N VAL A 330 -18.11 -8.26 2.19
CA VAL A 330 -19.50 -8.01 2.58
C VAL A 330 -20.38 -8.62 1.51
N ASP A 331 -21.34 -9.46 1.92
CA ASP A 331 -22.33 -10.06 1.03
C ASP A 331 -23.69 -10.05 1.76
N GLY A 332 -24.52 -9.05 1.44
CA GLY A 332 -25.74 -8.76 2.18
C GLY A 332 -25.46 -8.42 3.64
N ASP A 333 -25.88 -9.29 4.56
CA ASP A 333 -25.61 -9.22 6.00
C ASP A 333 -24.44 -10.11 6.46
N LEU A 334 -23.80 -10.82 5.55
CA LEU A 334 -22.59 -11.58 5.83
C LEU A 334 -21.37 -10.64 5.87
N PHE A 335 -20.71 -10.62 7.03
CA PHE A 335 -19.44 -9.95 7.24
C PHE A 335 -18.32 -10.98 7.36
N LYS A 336 -17.28 -10.86 6.54
CA LYS A 336 -16.14 -11.77 6.52
C LYS A 336 -14.84 -10.99 6.45
N VAL A 337 -13.91 -11.29 7.36
CA VAL A 337 -12.53 -10.80 7.34
C VAL A 337 -11.58 -11.97 7.17
N VAL A 338 -10.60 -11.82 6.28
CA VAL A 338 -9.52 -12.78 6.08
C VAL A 338 -8.20 -12.09 6.39
N LEU A 339 -7.47 -12.65 7.36
CA LEU A 339 -6.10 -12.29 7.68
C LEU A 339 -5.18 -13.31 7.01
N GLU A 340 -4.17 -12.84 6.29
CA GLU A 340 -3.23 -13.69 5.57
C GLU A 340 -1.80 -13.36 6.00
N PHE A 341 -1.02 -14.41 6.28
CA PHE A 341 0.41 -14.36 6.55
C PHE A 341 1.15 -15.36 5.66
N ASP A 342 2.43 -15.13 5.46
CA ASP A 342 3.30 -16.15 4.91
C ASP A 342 3.59 -17.22 5.96
N ARG A 343 3.64 -18.48 5.50
CA ARG A 343 3.99 -19.60 6.37
C ARG A 343 5.43 -19.47 6.84
N CYS A 344 5.66 -19.66 8.13
CA CYS A 344 7.00 -19.83 8.67
C CYS A 344 7.34 -21.33 8.72
N GLU A 345 8.40 -21.73 8.04
CA GLU A 345 8.90 -23.12 8.15
C GLU A 345 9.39 -23.43 9.55
N VAL A 346 9.15 -24.68 9.97
CA VAL A 346 9.72 -25.21 11.21
C VAL A 346 11.15 -25.61 10.90
N SER A 347 12.12 -24.70 11.18
CA SER A 347 13.54 -25.07 11.19
C SER A 347 13.89 -25.79 12.47
#